data_98de4e4ea2118d2b26eddf6489b6fb1e
#
_entry.id   98de4e4ea2118d2b26eddf6489b6fb1e
#
_cell.length_a   1.000
_cell.length_b   1.000
_cell.length_c   1.000
_cell.angle_alpha   90.00
_cell.angle_beta   90.00
_cell.angle_gamma   90.00
#
_symmetry.space_group_name_H-M   'P 1'
#
loop_
_entity.id
_entity.type
_entity.pdbx_description
1 polymer ?
#
loop_
_entity_poly.entity_id
_entity_poly.type
_entity_poly.pdbx_seq_one_letter_code
_entity_poly.pdbx_strand_id
1 'polypeptide(L)'
;MNCKEKLLEVRDIHKVYTKEGVPTKALNGITFDVLDGEFLGIMGASGSGKTTLLNCIATVIKPTSGQVLLSGANVSSFDSEKLAEYRGNKIGYLFQDFALLDNLTGRENILLPLSIHNVDISAAEKKLNDIAGLFGITDVLSKFPAQMSGGQK
;
A
#
# COMPACT_ATOMS: atom_id res chain seq x y z
N MET A 1 26.88 15.42 -10.52
CA MET A 1 26.09 14.18 -10.51
C MET A 1 25.09 14.30 -9.38
N ASN A 2 23.81 14.53 -9.67
CA ASN A 2 22.79 14.48 -8.63
C ASN A 2 22.65 13.00 -8.19
N CYS A 3 23.16 12.70 -7.02
CA CYS A 3 22.92 11.40 -6.40
C CYS A 3 21.42 11.36 -6.06
N LYS A 4 20.63 10.54 -6.77
CA LYS A 4 19.22 10.35 -6.42
C LYS A 4 19.16 9.76 -5.01
N GLU A 5 18.32 10.33 -4.17
CA GLU A 5 18.13 9.84 -2.81
C GLU A 5 17.44 8.48 -2.82
N LYS A 6 17.82 7.61 -1.88
CA LYS A 6 17.15 6.32 -1.68
C LYS A 6 15.82 6.56 -0.99
N LEU A 7 14.73 6.30 -1.71
CA LEU A 7 13.38 6.39 -1.17
C LEU A 7 13.03 5.18 -0.29
N LEU A 8 13.41 3.98 -0.75
CA LEU A 8 13.18 2.72 -0.05
C LEU A 8 14.50 1.94 0.05
N GLU A 9 14.77 1.42 1.23
CA GLU A 9 15.85 0.46 1.45
C GLU A 9 15.28 -0.78 2.14
N VAL A 10 15.42 -1.92 1.51
CA VAL A 10 15.04 -3.23 2.04
C VAL A 10 16.33 -3.97 2.39
N ARG A 11 16.48 -4.34 3.66
CA ARG A 11 17.73 -4.92 4.18
C ARG A 11 17.48 -6.26 4.86
N ASP A 12 17.94 -7.31 4.24
CA ASP A 12 17.93 -8.69 4.75
C ASP A 12 16.57 -9.13 5.32
N ILE A 13 15.50 -8.85 4.56
CA ILE A 13 14.14 -9.14 5.00
C ILE A 13 13.86 -10.64 4.96
N HIS A 14 13.47 -11.16 6.10
CA HIS A 14 12.96 -12.52 6.27
C HIS A 14 11.50 -12.49 6.74
N LYS A 15 10.70 -13.41 6.23
CA LYS A 15 9.34 -13.66 6.72
C LYS A 15 9.07 -15.14 6.82
N VAL A 16 8.80 -15.59 8.02
CA VAL A 16 8.40 -16.96 8.32
C VAL A 16 6.97 -16.94 8.85
N TYR A 17 6.10 -17.72 8.26
CA TYR A 17 4.77 -18.01 8.78
C TYR A 17 4.81 -19.36 9.50
N THR A 18 4.22 -19.43 10.68
CA THR A 18 4.06 -20.70 11.39
C THR A 18 2.58 -21.04 11.44
N LYS A 19 2.20 -22.11 10.73
CA LYS A 19 0.85 -22.65 10.77
C LYS A 19 0.91 -24.07 11.35
N GLU A 20 0.14 -24.33 12.40
CA GLU A 20 0.09 -25.65 13.08
C GLU A 20 1.46 -26.22 13.45
N GLY A 21 2.38 -25.32 13.85
CA GLY A 21 3.75 -25.68 14.22
C GLY A 21 4.73 -25.88 13.06
N VAL A 22 4.26 -25.81 11.80
CA VAL A 22 5.12 -25.97 10.62
C VAL A 22 5.57 -24.58 10.11
N PRO A 23 6.89 -24.26 10.13
CA PRO A 23 7.39 -23.01 9.62
C PRO A 23 7.48 -23.01 8.10
N THR A 24 6.91 -21.99 7.46
CA THR A 24 7.04 -21.73 6.02
C THR A 24 7.79 -20.41 5.79
N LYS A 25 8.96 -20.51 5.16
CA LYS A 25 9.76 -19.33 4.81
C LYS A 25 9.20 -18.69 3.54
N ALA A 26 8.54 -17.55 3.69
CA ALA A 26 7.98 -16.78 2.57
C ALA A 26 9.01 -15.80 1.98
N LEU A 27 9.89 -15.23 2.81
CA LEU A 27 11.01 -14.39 2.39
C LEU A 27 12.29 -14.89 3.07
N ASN A 28 13.40 -14.88 2.33
CA ASN A 28 14.68 -15.42 2.80
C ASN A 28 15.85 -14.50 2.42
N GLY A 29 16.02 -13.41 3.17
CA GLY A 29 17.15 -12.50 3.02
C GLY A 29 17.06 -11.57 1.81
N ILE A 30 15.89 -10.93 1.59
CA ILE A 30 15.70 -10.00 0.48
C ILE A 30 16.35 -8.65 0.77
N THR A 31 17.19 -8.18 -0.15
CA THR A 31 17.87 -6.88 -0.04
C THR A 31 17.87 -6.17 -1.39
N PHE A 32 17.39 -4.93 -1.42
CA PHE A 32 17.45 -4.00 -2.56
C PHE A 32 17.12 -2.58 -2.12
N ASP A 33 17.39 -1.62 -3.00
CA ASP A 33 17.07 -0.21 -2.83
C ASP A 33 16.18 0.26 -3.98
N VAL A 34 15.36 1.30 -3.72
CA VAL A 34 14.58 2.03 -4.73
C VAL A 34 14.89 3.50 -4.59
N LEU A 35 15.22 4.14 -5.70
CA LEU A 35 15.53 5.56 -5.75
C LEU A 35 14.26 6.40 -5.90
N ASP A 36 14.33 7.66 -5.52
CA ASP A 36 13.22 8.60 -5.74
C ASP A 36 12.90 8.71 -7.24
N GLY A 37 11.59 8.60 -7.57
CA GLY A 37 11.08 8.60 -8.95
C GLY A 37 11.39 7.32 -9.75
N GLU A 38 11.86 6.26 -9.12
CA GLU A 38 12.10 4.97 -9.77
C GLU A 38 10.82 4.14 -9.90
N PHE A 39 10.68 3.43 -11.03
CA PHE A 39 9.66 2.41 -11.25
C PHE A 39 10.32 1.02 -11.17
N LEU A 40 10.00 0.27 -10.12
CA LEU A 40 10.55 -1.07 -9.87
C LEU A 40 9.51 -2.15 -10.13
N GLY A 41 9.84 -3.13 -10.98
CA GLY A 41 9.04 -4.33 -11.21
C GLY A 41 9.55 -5.52 -10.40
N ILE A 42 8.65 -6.19 -9.63
CA ILE A 42 8.97 -7.43 -8.90
C ILE A 42 8.27 -8.60 -9.58
N MET A 43 9.04 -9.48 -10.20
CA MET A 43 8.55 -10.64 -10.94
C MET A 43 8.95 -11.97 -10.28
N GLY A 44 8.20 -13.02 -10.59
CA GLY A 44 8.46 -14.37 -10.08
C GLY A 44 7.23 -15.26 -10.16
N ALA A 45 7.41 -16.57 -9.97
CA ALA A 45 6.35 -17.57 -9.98
C ALA A 45 5.26 -17.29 -8.92
N SER A 46 4.08 -17.90 -9.07
CA SER A 46 3.06 -17.88 -8.02
C SER A 46 3.64 -18.51 -6.74
N GLY A 47 3.33 -17.92 -5.58
CA GLY A 47 3.84 -18.39 -4.29
C GLY A 47 5.30 -18.00 -3.97
N SER A 48 6.01 -17.26 -4.84
CA SER A 48 7.41 -16.85 -4.59
C SER A 48 7.61 -15.75 -3.54
N GLY A 49 6.53 -15.31 -2.87
CA GLY A 49 6.62 -14.31 -1.79
C GLY A 49 6.44 -12.86 -2.21
N LYS A 50 6.12 -12.55 -3.49
CA LYS A 50 5.96 -11.16 -3.97
C LYS A 50 4.99 -10.34 -3.15
N THR A 51 3.79 -10.85 -2.94
CA THR A 51 2.76 -10.18 -2.11
C THR A 51 3.20 -10.04 -0.65
N THR A 52 3.90 -11.06 -0.11
CA THR A 52 4.48 -10.99 1.23
C THR A 52 5.53 -9.87 1.34
N LEU A 53 6.37 -9.74 0.32
CA LEU A 53 7.38 -8.67 0.26
C LEU A 53 6.71 -7.29 0.20
N LEU A 54 5.74 -7.09 -0.71
CA LEU A 54 4.98 -5.84 -0.82
C LEU A 54 4.28 -5.49 0.50
N ASN A 55 3.66 -6.47 1.17
CA ASN A 55 3.01 -6.26 2.46
C ASN A 55 4.03 -5.88 3.56
N CYS A 56 5.25 -6.41 3.54
CA CYS A 56 6.31 -5.99 4.47
C CYS A 56 6.76 -4.56 4.19
N ILE A 57 6.97 -4.19 2.92
CA ILE A 57 7.37 -2.85 2.50
C ILE A 57 6.29 -1.84 2.85
N ALA A 58 5.03 -2.17 2.56
CA ALA A 58 3.87 -1.32 2.87
C ALA A 58 3.52 -1.30 4.37
N THR A 59 4.31 -1.95 5.22
CA THR A 59 4.09 -2.02 6.68
C THR A 59 2.75 -2.64 7.09
N VAL A 60 2.09 -3.38 6.19
CA VAL A 60 0.85 -4.13 6.48
C VAL A 60 1.14 -5.33 7.36
N ILE A 61 2.27 -6.01 7.11
CA ILE A 61 2.76 -7.10 7.97
C ILE A 61 4.19 -6.80 8.43
N LYS A 62 4.50 -7.20 9.66
CA LYS A 62 5.86 -7.07 10.19
C LYS A 62 6.74 -8.20 9.67
N PRO A 63 7.96 -7.95 9.16
CA PRO A 63 8.93 -8.99 8.85
C PRO A 63 9.33 -9.76 10.12
N THR A 64 9.80 -10.98 9.97
CA THR A 64 10.35 -11.79 11.07
C THR A 64 11.72 -11.25 11.50
N SER A 65 12.54 -10.84 10.54
CA SER A 65 13.81 -10.14 10.77
C SER A 65 14.15 -9.28 9.55
N GLY A 66 15.18 -8.45 9.68
CA GLY A 66 15.59 -7.47 8.69
C GLY A 66 14.94 -6.11 8.92
N GLN A 67 15.16 -5.17 8.00
CA GLN A 67 14.74 -3.79 8.14
C GLN A 67 14.18 -3.23 6.83
N VAL A 68 13.15 -2.40 6.96
CA VAL A 68 12.62 -1.55 5.89
C VAL A 68 12.86 -0.10 6.30
N LEU A 69 13.59 0.64 5.47
CA LEU A 69 13.78 2.08 5.65
C LEU A 69 13.05 2.80 4.51
N LEU A 70 12.26 3.81 4.87
CA LEU A 70 11.58 4.70 3.92
C LEU A 70 12.05 6.13 4.19
N SER A 71 12.63 6.77 3.18
CA SER A 71 13.27 8.09 3.30
C SER A 71 14.20 8.17 4.53
N GLY A 72 15.01 7.14 4.75
CA GLY A 72 15.95 7.02 5.86
C GLY A 72 15.34 6.64 7.22
N ALA A 73 14.01 6.62 7.37
CA ALA A 73 13.35 6.20 8.60
C ALA A 73 13.16 4.69 8.65
N ASN A 74 13.69 4.01 9.68
CA ASN A 74 13.48 2.57 9.86
C ASN A 74 12.06 2.28 10.37
N VAL A 75 11.15 2.00 9.45
CA VAL A 75 9.74 1.72 9.77
C VAL A 75 9.53 0.38 10.48
N SER A 76 10.48 -0.54 10.39
CA SER A 76 10.40 -1.84 11.10
C SER A 76 10.45 -1.69 12.63
N SER A 77 10.95 -0.55 13.12
CA SER A 77 11.04 -0.24 14.56
C SER A 77 9.84 0.53 15.12
N PHE A 78 8.90 0.97 14.25
CA PHE A 78 7.76 1.76 14.67
C PHE A 78 6.74 0.89 15.42
N ASP A 79 6.04 1.50 16.38
CA ASP A 79 4.85 0.91 17.00
C ASP A 79 3.64 0.95 16.06
N SER A 80 2.52 0.38 16.46
CA SER A 80 1.32 0.26 15.63
C SER A 80 0.69 1.60 15.28
N GLU A 81 0.74 2.58 16.18
CA GLU A 81 0.17 3.91 15.98
C GLU A 81 0.97 4.69 14.95
N LYS A 82 2.28 4.74 15.12
CA LYS A 82 3.20 5.39 14.18
C LYS A 82 3.19 4.73 12.80
N LEU A 83 3.04 3.39 12.74
CA LEU A 83 2.86 2.68 11.48
C LEU A 83 1.55 3.05 10.79
N ALA A 84 0.46 3.22 11.53
CA ALA A 84 -0.82 3.63 10.96
C ALA A 84 -0.74 5.06 10.37
N GLU A 85 -0.17 6.00 11.12
CA GLU A 85 0.10 7.36 10.63
C GLU A 85 0.99 7.36 9.39
N TYR A 86 2.05 6.55 9.41
CA TYR A 86 3.00 6.47 8.30
C TYR A 86 2.35 5.92 7.02
N ARG A 87 1.53 4.85 7.14
CA ARG A 87 0.75 4.31 6.01
C ARG A 87 -0.16 5.36 5.41
N GLY A 88 -0.90 6.08 6.25
CA GLY A 88 -1.85 7.09 5.78
C GLY A 88 -1.21 8.27 5.06
N ASN A 89 0.02 8.64 5.43
CA ASN A 89 0.67 9.85 4.93
C ASN A 89 1.73 9.61 3.85
N LYS A 90 2.33 8.41 3.79
CA LYS A 90 3.54 8.16 2.98
C LYS A 90 3.42 6.99 2.01
N ILE A 91 2.41 6.14 2.14
CA ILE A 91 2.28 4.93 1.34
C ILE A 91 0.92 4.90 0.64
N GLY A 92 0.91 4.78 -0.69
CA GLY A 92 -0.25 4.35 -1.46
C GLY A 92 -0.15 2.85 -1.71
N TYR A 93 -1.16 2.08 -1.31
CA TYR A 93 -1.19 0.64 -1.51
C TYR A 93 -2.43 0.22 -2.30
N LEU A 94 -2.22 -0.41 -3.45
CA LEU A 94 -3.31 -0.95 -4.27
C LEU A 94 -3.41 -2.45 -4.05
N PHE A 95 -4.55 -2.90 -3.49
CA PHE A 95 -4.83 -4.31 -3.26
C PHE A 95 -5.22 -5.05 -4.55
N GLN A 96 -4.87 -6.31 -4.64
CA GLN A 96 -5.22 -7.15 -5.80
C GLN A 96 -6.74 -7.42 -5.90
N ASP A 97 -7.43 -7.45 -4.76
CA ASP A 97 -8.87 -7.67 -4.60
C ASP A 97 -9.66 -6.37 -4.40
N PHE A 98 -9.04 -5.24 -4.77
CA PHE A 98 -9.56 -3.88 -4.65
C PHE A 98 -9.77 -3.39 -3.20
N ALA A 99 -10.10 -4.24 -2.24
CA ALA A 99 -10.35 -3.94 -0.82
C ALA A 99 -11.36 -2.79 -0.59
N LEU A 100 -12.38 -2.68 -1.46
CA LEU A 100 -13.46 -1.71 -1.30
C LEU A 100 -14.42 -2.19 -0.22
N LEU A 101 -14.99 -1.25 0.53
CA LEU A 101 -16.05 -1.51 1.50
C LEU A 101 -17.38 -1.60 0.74
N ASP A 102 -18.02 -2.78 0.76
CA ASP A 102 -19.19 -3.09 -0.04
C ASP A 102 -20.45 -2.28 0.35
N ASN A 103 -20.49 -1.77 1.58
CA ASN A 103 -21.57 -0.95 2.12
C ASN A 103 -21.38 0.56 1.88
N LEU A 104 -20.32 0.96 1.21
CA LEU A 104 -20.03 2.33 0.82
C LEU A 104 -20.05 2.47 -0.70
N THR A 105 -20.50 3.63 -1.19
CA THR A 105 -20.40 4.00 -2.60
C THR A 105 -18.95 4.23 -3.02
N GLY A 106 -18.68 4.33 -4.32
CA GLY A 106 -17.34 4.66 -4.85
C GLY A 106 -16.82 5.98 -4.27
N ARG A 107 -17.68 7.01 -4.19
CA ARG A 107 -17.36 8.30 -3.57
C ARG A 107 -16.94 8.13 -2.10
N GLU A 108 -17.73 7.44 -1.32
CA GLU A 108 -17.47 7.23 0.11
C GLU A 108 -16.20 6.40 0.34
N ASN A 109 -15.96 5.37 -0.46
CA ASN A 109 -14.72 4.59 -0.40
C ASN A 109 -13.47 5.47 -0.63
N ILE A 110 -13.53 6.41 -1.60
CA ILE A 110 -12.41 7.31 -1.90
C ILE A 110 -12.22 8.37 -0.81
N LEU A 111 -13.30 8.90 -0.25
CA LEU A 111 -13.24 9.96 0.75
C LEU A 111 -12.96 9.46 2.17
N LEU A 112 -13.27 8.20 2.47
CA LEU A 112 -13.10 7.62 3.81
C LEU A 112 -11.70 7.81 4.42
N PRO A 113 -10.59 7.51 3.72
CA PRO A 113 -9.25 7.74 4.26
C PRO A 113 -8.98 9.21 4.59
N LEU A 114 -9.52 10.13 3.78
CA LEU A 114 -9.34 11.57 4.00
C LEU A 114 -10.12 12.04 5.23
N SER A 115 -11.32 11.50 5.45
CA SER A 115 -12.13 11.76 6.66
C SER A 115 -11.42 11.30 7.93
N ILE A 116 -10.77 10.15 7.91
CA ILE A 116 -10.02 9.61 9.06
C ILE A 116 -8.83 10.53 9.41
N HIS A 117 -8.23 11.18 8.42
CA HIS A 117 -7.10 12.10 8.62
C HIS A 117 -7.51 13.56 8.80
N ASN A 118 -8.82 13.84 9.06
CA ASN A 118 -9.36 15.19 9.28
C ASN A 118 -9.05 16.18 8.13
N VAL A 119 -8.99 15.69 6.90
CA VAL A 119 -8.86 16.55 5.72
C VAL A 119 -10.17 17.27 5.46
N ASP A 120 -10.12 18.52 5.02
CA ASP A 120 -11.31 19.27 4.60
C ASP A 120 -12.04 18.54 3.48
N ILE A 121 -13.23 18.04 3.79
CA ILE A 121 -14.06 17.26 2.88
C ILE A 121 -14.48 18.07 1.66
N SER A 122 -14.75 19.36 1.79
CA SER A 122 -15.15 20.22 0.67
C SER A 122 -14.04 20.31 -0.39
N ALA A 123 -12.79 20.51 0.05
CA ALA A 123 -11.63 20.54 -0.83
C ALA A 123 -11.35 19.15 -1.44
N ALA A 124 -11.52 18.10 -0.64
CA ALA A 124 -11.37 16.71 -1.09
C ALA A 124 -12.41 16.33 -2.16
N GLU A 125 -13.67 16.71 -1.99
CA GLU A 125 -14.74 16.46 -2.97
C GLU A 125 -14.49 17.17 -4.30
N LYS A 126 -14.04 18.42 -4.26
CA LYS A 126 -13.69 19.13 -5.49
C LYS A 126 -12.61 18.38 -6.26
N LYS A 127 -11.53 18.01 -5.57
CA LYS A 127 -10.43 17.25 -6.17
C LYS A 127 -10.86 15.87 -6.67
N LEU A 128 -11.74 15.18 -5.93
CA LEU A 128 -12.33 13.92 -6.37
C LEU A 128 -13.09 14.07 -7.69
N ASN A 129 -13.96 15.08 -7.81
CA ASN A 129 -14.73 15.29 -9.03
C ASN A 129 -13.83 15.61 -10.23
N ASP A 130 -12.81 16.44 -10.04
CA ASP A 130 -11.82 16.75 -11.08
C ASP A 130 -11.08 15.49 -11.57
N ILE A 131 -10.61 14.66 -10.63
CA ILE A 131 -9.90 13.41 -10.94
C ILE A 131 -10.86 12.39 -11.58
N ALA A 132 -12.08 12.23 -11.06
CA ALA A 132 -13.07 11.32 -11.61
C ALA A 132 -13.47 11.70 -13.04
N GLY A 133 -13.56 13.00 -13.33
CA GLY A 133 -13.77 13.50 -14.69
C GLY A 133 -12.60 13.16 -15.62
N LEU A 134 -11.36 13.31 -15.15
CA LEU A 134 -10.15 12.97 -15.93
C LEU A 134 -10.09 11.47 -16.28
N PHE A 135 -10.48 10.59 -15.34
CA PHE A 135 -10.49 9.14 -15.57
C PHE A 135 -11.79 8.62 -16.20
N GLY A 136 -12.81 9.45 -16.40
CA GLY A 136 -14.09 9.06 -16.99
C GLY A 136 -14.90 8.11 -16.09
N ILE A 137 -14.78 8.24 -14.76
CA ILE A 137 -15.45 7.40 -13.75
C ILE A 137 -16.50 8.15 -12.92
N THR A 138 -16.96 9.30 -13.40
CA THR A 138 -17.92 10.14 -12.65
C THR A 138 -19.24 9.40 -12.38
N ASP A 139 -19.70 8.56 -13.31
CA ASP A 139 -20.91 7.75 -13.18
C ASP A 139 -20.77 6.60 -12.17
N VAL A 140 -19.54 6.25 -11.81
CA VAL A 140 -19.23 5.16 -10.87
C VAL A 140 -19.24 5.65 -9.42
N LEU A 141 -19.04 6.95 -9.19
CA LEU A 141 -18.94 7.50 -7.84
C LEU A 141 -20.19 7.27 -6.97
N SER A 142 -21.37 7.16 -7.58
CA SER A 142 -22.64 6.91 -6.87
C SER A 142 -22.98 5.43 -6.73
N LYS A 143 -22.20 4.53 -7.35
CA LYS A 143 -22.46 3.08 -7.33
C LYS A 143 -21.81 2.42 -6.12
N PHE A 144 -22.41 1.34 -5.64
CA PHE A 144 -21.79 0.41 -4.69
C PHE A 144 -20.87 -0.56 -5.41
N PRO A 145 -19.84 -1.14 -4.76
CA PRO A 145 -18.91 -2.08 -5.38
C PRO A 145 -19.57 -3.25 -6.11
N ALA A 146 -20.70 -3.76 -5.60
CA ALA A 146 -21.47 -4.81 -6.26
C ALA A 146 -22.04 -4.41 -7.64
N GLN A 147 -22.18 -3.12 -7.90
CA GLN A 147 -22.71 -2.55 -9.15
C GLN A 147 -21.60 -2.16 -10.15
N MET A 148 -20.33 -2.36 -9.79
CA MET A 148 -19.17 -1.99 -10.57
C MET A 148 -18.59 -3.23 -11.26
N SER A 149 -18.07 -3.05 -12.49
CA SER A 149 -17.22 -4.06 -13.12
C SER A 149 -15.83 -4.10 -12.47
N GLY A 150 -15.06 -5.16 -12.74
CA GLY A 150 -13.70 -5.28 -12.22
C GLY A 150 -12.77 -4.12 -12.62
N GLY A 151 -12.97 -3.54 -13.81
CA GLY A 151 -12.21 -2.38 -14.27
C GLY A 151 -12.72 -1.03 -13.71
N GLN A 152 -13.89 -1.02 -13.07
CA GLN A 152 -14.46 0.16 -12.41
C GLN A 152 -14.16 0.20 -10.90
N LYS A 153 -13.74 -0.91 -10.34
CA LYS A 153 -13.27 -1.03 -8.95
C LYS A 153 -11.80 -0.65 -8.84
#